data_29a0fdec577c95ccf0fbac8c0c6d14f6
#
_entry.id   29a0fdec577c95ccf0fbac8c0c6d14f6
#
_cell.length_a   1.000
_cell.length_b   1.000
_cell.length_c   1.000
_cell.angle_alpha   90.00
_cell.angle_beta   90.00
_cell.angle_gamma   90.00
#
_symmetry.space_group_name_H-M   'P 1'
#
loop_
_entity.id
_entity.type
_entity.pdbx_description
1 polymer ?
#
loop_
_entity_poly.entity_id
_entity_poly.type
_entity_poly.pdbx_seq_one_letter_code
_entity_poly.pdbx_strand_id
1 'polypeptide(L)'
;DEWEEVSFWKNLLDVGCGGGLLSEPLTRLGVSVTGIDASDAAIKAAKRHSDLSDLKIHYITGDITSLISKNKLYDVVVASEVIEHVSNPVEFLKGLKKLLKPNGKIIITTISRSVKSLLIAKISAEYITKMIPLGTHQWKKFIKPKELQNLLDMTGFKVDITRGISFKIKDDRFVLNDDVSMNYAVAATAIVKDRKE
;
A
#
# COMPACT_ATOMS: atom_id res chain seq x y z
N ASP A 1 4.28 -18.45 14.81
CA ASP A 1 3.66 -18.68 13.47
C ASP A 1 3.30 -17.33 12.84
N GLU A 2 3.74 -17.10 11.59
CA GLU A 2 3.49 -15.83 10.85
C GLU A 2 1.98 -15.50 10.72
N TRP A 3 1.11 -16.46 10.91
CA TRP A 3 -0.35 -16.33 10.88
C TRP A 3 -0.98 -15.85 12.21
N GLU A 4 -0.31 -16.01 13.32
CA GLU A 4 -0.80 -15.50 14.62
C GLU A 4 -0.74 -13.97 14.67
N GLU A 5 0.25 -13.32 14.03
CA GLU A 5 0.29 -11.84 13.95
C GLU A 5 -0.90 -11.24 13.21
N VAL A 6 -1.42 -11.89 12.16
CA VAL A 6 -2.57 -11.38 11.40
C VAL A 6 -3.85 -11.40 12.25
N SER A 7 -3.98 -12.32 13.20
CA SER A 7 -5.14 -12.41 14.10
C SER A 7 -5.27 -11.22 15.07
N PHE A 8 -4.18 -10.47 15.29
CA PHE A 8 -4.19 -9.24 16.10
C PHE A 8 -4.69 -8.01 15.34
N TRP A 9 -4.70 -8.02 14.01
CA TRP A 9 -5.12 -6.89 13.19
C TRP A 9 -6.63 -6.91 13.00
N LYS A 10 -7.34 -6.22 13.89
CA LYS A 10 -8.80 -6.15 13.82
C LYS A 10 -9.30 -5.18 12.77
N ASN A 11 -8.64 -4.02 12.63
CA ASN A 11 -9.07 -2.95 11.74
C ASN A 11 -7.92 -2.54 10.81
N LEU A 12 -8.13 -2.66 9.50
CA LEU A 12 -7.16 -2.30 8.47
C LEU A 12 -7.73 -1.21 7.56
N LEU A 13 -6.89 -0.25 7.20
CA LEU A 13 -7.17 0.73 6.16
C LEU A 13 -6.34 0.41 4.91
N ASP A 14 -7.03 0.20 3.80
CA ASP A 14 -6.43 0.04 2.47
C ASP A 14 -6.54 1.37 1.71
N VAL A 15 -5.42 2.09 1.58
CA VAL A 15 -5.34 3.42 0.95
C VAL A 15 -4.97 3.25 -0.51
N GLY A 16 -5.77 3.87 -1.40
CA GLY A 16 -5.66 3.64 -2.84
C GLY A 16 -6.15 2.23 -3.20
N CYS A 17 -7.25 1.79 -2.58
CA CYS A 17 -7.73 0.41 -2.70
C CYS A 17 -8.21 0.02 -4.11
N GLY A 18 -8.36 1.00 -5.01
CA GLY A 18 -8.83 0.77 -6.37
C GLY A 18 -10.13 -0.04 -6.42
N GLY A 19 -10.15 -1.10 -7.22
CA GLY A 19 -11.27 -2.04 -7.34
C GLY A 19 -11.39 -3.08 -6.21
N GLY A 20 -10.62 -2.95 -5.11
CA GLY A 20 -10.73 -3.83 -3.94
C GLY A 20 -9.89 -5.11 -4.01
N LEU A 21 -8.95 -5.21 -4.95
CA LEU A 21 -8.14 -6.42 -5.18
C LEU A 21 -7.36 -6.89 -3.93
N LEU A 22 -6.91 -5.97 -3.09
CA LEU A 22 -6.23 -6.29 -1.83
C LEU A 22 -7.22 -6.36 -0.66
N SER A 23 -8.21 -5.47 -0.64
CA SER A 23 -9.22 -5.40 0.42
C SER A 23 -9.99 -6.72 0.61
N GLU A 24 -10.37 -7.40 -0.48
CA GLU A 24 -11.17 -8.63 -0.42
C GLU A 24 -10.42 -9.82 0.18
N PRO A 25 -9.21 -10.20 -0.29
CA PRO A 25 -8.49 -11.30 0.33
C PRO A 25 -8.17 -11.04 1.80
N LEU A 26 -7.88 -9.80 2.19
CA LEU A 26 -7.68 -9.44 3.61
C LEU A 26 -8.97 -9.64 4.43
N THR A 27 -10.12 -9.28 3.87
CA THR A 27 -11.42 -9.52 4.53
C THR A 27 -11.70 -11.01 4.67
N ARG A 28 -11.37 -11.83 3.67
CA ARG A 28 -11.50 -13.30 3.75
C ARG A 28 -10.62 -13.92 4.84
N LEU A 29 -9.51 -13.27 5.18
CA LEU A 29 -8.64 -13.65 6.32
C LEU A 29 -9.21 -13.20 7.69
N GLY A 30 -10.40 -12.60 7.73
CA GLY A 30 -11.06 -12.17 8.98
C GLY A 30 -10.74 -10.75 9.44
N VAL A 31 -10.02 -9.96 8.63
CA VAL A 31 -9.70 -8.56 8.96
C VAL A 31 -10.88 -7.66 8.62
N SER A 32 -11.25 -6.73 9.51
CA SER A 32 -12.22 -5.67 9.20
C SER A 32 -11.55 -4.59 8.35
N VAL A 33 -11.87 -4.55 7.05
CA VAL A 33 -11.22 -3.67 6.08
C VAL A 33 -12.06 -2.42 5.80
N THR A 34 -11.40 -1.26 5.81
CA THR A 34 -11.88 -0.02 5.19
C THR A 34 -11.02 0.27 3.98
N GLY A 35 -11.61 0.38 2.79
CA GLY A 35 -10.92 0.80 1.57
C GLY A 35 -11.23 2.25 1.24
N ILE A 36 -10.22 3.05 0.87
CA ILE A 36 -10.39 4.43 0.40
C ILE A 36 -9.65 4.63 -0.91
N ASP A 37 -10.32 5.26 -1.88
CA ASP A 37 -9.74 5.64 -3.17
C ASP A 37 -10.34 6.95 -3.67
N ALA A 38 -9.55 7.75 -4.37
CA ALA A 38 -10.01 9.02 -4.95
C ALA A 38 -10.96 8.80 -6.14
N SER A 39 -10.88 7.65 -6.80
CA SER A 39 -11.69 7.30 -7.96
C SER A 39 -13.05 6.75 -7.56
N ASP A 40 -14.10 7.53 -7.79
CA ASP A 40 -15.49 7.07 -7.58
C ASP A 40 -15.84 5.84 -8.44
N ALA A 41 -15.31 5.77 -9.65
CA ALA A 41 -15.52 4.62 -10.53
C ALA A 41 -14.87 3.34 -9.96
N ALA A 42 -13.65 3.44 -9.41
CA ALA A 42 -12.98 2.32 -8.75
C ALA A 42 -13.75 1.85 -7.52
N ILE A 43 -14.19 2.77 -6.68
CA ILE A 43 -14.99 2.45 -5.48
C ILE A 43 -16.33 1.80 -5.84
N LYS A 44 -17.01 2.26 -6.90
CA LYS A 44 -18.24 1.61 -7.38
C LYS A 44 -17.98 0.17 -7.84
N ALA A 45 -16.87 -0.06 -8.55
CA ALA A 45 -16.47 -1.40 -8.97
C ALA A 45 -16.15 -2.30 -7.75
N ALA A 46 -15.38 -1.78 -6.77
CA ALA A 46 -15.05 -2.48 -5.54
C ALA A 46 -16.29 -2.90 -4.75
N LYS A 47 -17.25 -1.98 -4.55
CA LYS A 47 -18.52 -2.26 -3.88
C LYS A 47 -19.30 -3.36 -4.57
N ARG A 48 -19.49 -3.22 -5.90
CA ARG A 48 -20.21 -4.24 -6.68
C ARG A 48 -19.57 -5.62 -6.56
N HIS A 49 -18.24 -5.70 -6.60
CA HIS A 49 -17.54 -6.97 -6.53
C HIS A 49 -17.61 -7.59 -5.13
N SER A 50 -17.44 -6.78 -4.07
CA SER A 50 -17.60 -7.26 -2.69
C SER A 50 -19.03 -7.72 -2.39
N ASP A 51 -20.07 -7.03 -2.91
CA ASP A 51 -21.46 -7.44 -2.77
C ASP A 51 -21.72 -8.79 -3.44
N LEU A 52 -21.19 -9.00 -4.66
CA LEU A 52 -21.29 -10.28 -5.37
C LEU A 52 -20.56 -11.43 -4.65
N SER A 53 -19.54 -11.09 -3.85
CA SER A 53 -18.72 -12.03 -3.08
C SER A 53 -19.20 -12.20 -1.63
N ASP A 54 -20.29 -11.57 -1.22
CA ASP A 54 -20.83 -11.52 0.16
C ASP A 54 -19.76 -11.08 1.19
N LEU A 55 -18.95 -10.10 0.81
CA LEU A 55 -17.89 -9.54 1.67
C LEU A 55 -18.32 -8.19 2.24
N LYS A 56 -18.19 -8.03 3.55
CA LYS A 56 -18.50 -6.78 4.25
C LYS A 56 -17.26 -5.89 4.34
N ILE A 57 -17.08 -5.02 3.35
CA ILE A 57 -15.97 -4.07 3.27
C ILE A 57 -16.52 -2.64 3.24
N HIS A 58 -15.92 -1.75 4.03
CA HIS A 58 -16.34 -0.35 4.05
C HIS A 58 -15.54 0.47 3.03
N TYR A 59 -16.09 0.68 1.82
CA TYR A 59 -15.46 1.47 0.77
C TYR A 59 -15.89 2.94 0.79
N ILE A 60 -14.92 3.86 0.68
CA ILE A 60 -15.07 5.32 0.75
C ILE A 60 -14.43 5.96 -0.47
N THR A 61 -15.17 6.82 -1.19
CA THR A 61 -14.57 7.71 -2.20
C THR A 61 -13.99 8.93 -1.50
N GLY A 62 -12.71 9.24 -1.74
CA GLY A 62 -12.04 10.40 -1.18
C GLY A 62 -10.56 10.19 -0.93
N ASP A 63 -9.97 11.10 -0.17
CA ASP A 63 -8.57 11.04 0.28
C ASP A 63 -8.47 10.83 1.81
N ILE A 64 -7.25 10.60 2.28
CA ILE A 64 -6.97 10.31 3.68
C ILE A 64 -7.32 11.48 4.62
N THR A 65 -7.41 12.72 4.14
CA THR A 65 -7.71 13.88 4.97
C THR A 65 -9.13 13.80 5.52
N SER A 66 -10.05 13.22 4.74
CA SER A 66 -11.44 12.98 5.14
C SER A 66 -11.56 11.97 6.29
N LEU A 67 -10.61 11.05 6.44
CA LEU A 67 -10.57 10.07 7.53
C LEU A 67 -9.92 10.66 8.79
N ILE A 68 -8.90 11.47 8.63
CA ILE A 68 -8.20 12.12 9.76
C ILE A 68 -9.18 12.96 10.57
N SER A 69 -10.09 13.68 9.91
CA SER A 69 -11.11 14.50 10.61
C SER A 69 -12.11 13.69 11.43
N LYS A 70 -12.27 12.39 11.14
CA LYS A 70 -13.19 11.47 11.85
C LYS A 70 -12.57 10.77 13.05
N ASN A 71 -11.28 11.00 13.34
CA ASN A 71 -10.53 10.38 14.46
C ASN A 71 -10.62 8.84 14.49
N LYS A 72 -10.84 8.18 13.33
CA LYS A 72 -10.85 6.72 13.25
C LYS A 72 -9.43 6.21 13.15
N LEU A 73 -9.03 5.31 14.05
CA LEU A 73 -7.68 4.74 14.09
C LEU A 73 -7.71 3.26 13.71
N TYR A 74 -6.64 2.85 13.03
CA TYR A 74 -6.47 1.50 12.49
C TYR A 74 -5.27 0.81 13.13
N ASP A 75 -5.31 -0.52 13.21
CA ASP A 75 -4.19 -1.34 13.66
C ASP A 75 -3.10 -1.37 12.58
N VAL A 76 -3.55 -1.44 11.30
CA VAL A 76 -2.68 -1.46 10.13
C VAL A 76 -3.21 -0.50 9.06
N VAL A 77 -2.30 0.19 8.40
CA VAL A 77 -2.56 0.95 7.17
C VAL A 77 -1.73 0.36 6.05
N VAL A 78 -2.38 -0.01 4.96
CA VAL A 78 -1.72 -0.49 3.74
C VAL A 78 -1.83 0.59 2.66
N ALA A 79 -0.74 0.84 1.93
CA ALA A 79 -0.70 1.69 0.75
C ALA A 79 0.08 0.94 -0.35
N SER A 80 -0.66 0.22 -1.19
CA SER A 80 -0.07 -0.62 -2.24
C SER A 80 -0.04 0.13 -3.56
N GLU A 81 1.17 0.36 -4.10
CA GLU A 81 1.42 1.08 -5.38
C GLU A 81 0.81 2.50 -5.38
N VAL A 82 0.89 3.21 -4.27
CA VAL A 82 0.31 4.56 -4.09
C VAL A 82 1.39 5.62 -3.94
N ILE A 83 2.45 5.34 -3.18
CA ILE A 83 3.40 6.37 -2.76
C ILE A 83 4.14 7.05 -3.93
N GLU A 84 4.34 6.37 -5.04
CA GLU A 84 4.93 6.91 -6.27
C GLU A 84 4.00 7.87 -7.02
N HIS A 85 2.71 7.88 -6.68
CA HIS A 85 1.70 8.74 -7.31
C HIS A 85 1.41 10.02 -6.51
N VAL A 86 1.83 10.09 -5.24
CA VAL A 86 1.57 11.26 -4.41
C VAL A 86 2.55 12.40 -4.70
N SER A 87 2.06 13.64 -4.61
CA SER A 87 2.87 14.83 -4.87
C SER A 87 3.91 15.08 -3.78
N ASN A 88 3.59 14.76 -2.53
CA ASN A 88 4.45 14.95 -1.36
C ASN A 88 4.44 13.70 -0.48
N PRO A 89 5.41 12.77 -0.68
CA PRO A 89 5.49 11.55 0.12
C PRO A 89 5.63 11.78 1.63
N VAL A 90 6.32 12.84 2.05
CA VAL A 90 6.51 13.16 3.47
C VAL A 90 5.17 13.51 4.14
N GLU A 91 4.39 14.40 3.54
CA GLU A 91 3.08 14.78 4.07
C GLU A 91 2.08 13.61 4.00
N PHE A 92 2.15 12.79 2.96
CA PHE A 92 1.36 11.58 2.84
C PHE A 92 1.65 10.61 4.00
N LEU A 93 2.91 10.28 4.25
CA LEU A 93 3.32 9.39 5.35
C LEU A 93 2.93 9.95 6.73
N LYS A 94 3.10 11.26 6.96
CA LYS A 94 2.60 11.91 8.18
C LYS A 94 1.09 11.80 8.32
N GLY A 95 0.34 11.90 7.22
CA GLY A 95 -1.11 11.70 7.19
C GLY A 95 -1.49 10.27 7.55
N LEU A 96 -0.83 9.27 6.96
CA LEU A 96 -1.05 7.86 7.29
C LEU A 96 -0.74 7.56 8.76
N LYS A 97 0.31 8.17 9.31
CA LYS A 97 0.65 8.01 10.73
C LYS A 97 -0.47 8.47 11.67
N LYS A 98 -1.19 9.55 11.33
CA LYS A 98 -2.32 10.06 12.12
C LYS A 98 -3.52 9.10 12.13
N LEU A 99 -3.59 8.17 11.18
CA LEU A 99 -4.64 7.16 11.09
C LEU A 99 -4.28 5.85 11.81
N LEU A 100 -3.07 5.73 12.32
CA LEU A 100 -2.61 4.55 13.05
C LEU A 100 -2.84 4.70 14.55
N LYS A 101 -3.23 3.59 15.17
CA LYS A 101 -3.15 3.43 16.63
C LYS A 101 -1.70 3.55 17.12
N PRO A 102 -1.45 3.80 18.42
CA PRO A 102 -0.13 3.68 19.01
C PRO A 102 0.48 2.29 18.66
N ASN A 103 1.73 2.28 18.18
CA ASN A 103 2.43 1.08 17.71
C ASN A 103 1.74 0.36 16.52
N GLY A 104 0.81 1.03 15.85
CA GLY A 104 0.19 0.51 14.63
C GLY A 104 1.21 0.39 13.50
N LYS A 105 0.93 -0.50 12.55
CA LYS A 105 1.85 -0.83 11.46
C LYS A 105 1.42 -0.18 10.15
N ILE A 106 2.40 0.22 9.35
CA ILE A 106 2.21 0.60 7.94
C ILE A 106 2.87 -0.44 7.05
N ILE A 107 2.17 -0.80 5.97
CA ILE A 107 2.70 -1.66 4.91
C ILE A 107 2.62 -0.87 3.60
N ILE A 108 3.76 -0.72 2.94
CA ILE A 108 3.86 -0.01 1.66
C ILE A 108 4.45 -0.96 0.64
N THR A 109 3.79 -1.10 -0.51
CA THR A 109 4.41 -1.72 -1.68
C THR A 109 4.64 -0.66 -2.76
N THR A 110 5.72 -0.80 -3.52
CA THR A 110 6.04 0.09 -4.63
C THR A 110 7.11 -0.51 -5.53
N ILE A 111 7.40 0.16 -6.65
CA ILE A 111 8.41 -0.26 -7.61
C ILE A 111 9.73 0.48 -7.33
N SER A 112 10.83 -0.28 -7.30
CA SER A 112 12.17 0.27 -7.12
C SER A 112 12.65 1.00 -8.37
N ARG A 113 13.23 2.20 -8.20
CA ARG A 113 13.93 2.93 -9.28
C ARG A 113 15.28 2.30 -9.56
N SER A 114 15.29 1.20 -10.29
CA SER A 114 16.47 0.43 -10.67
C SER A 114 16.68 0.43 -12.19
N VAL A 115 17.85 0.01 -12.63
CA VAL A 115 18.12 -0.23 -14.06
C VAL A 115 17.21 -1.33 -14.61
N LYS A 116 16.94 -2.36 -13.80
CA LYS A 116 16.06 -3.47 -14.15
C LYS A 116 14.61 -3.00 -14.39
N SER A 117 14.08 -2.17 -13.49
CA SER A 117 12.74 -1.59 -13.65
C SER A 117 12.66 -0.62 -14.84
N LEU A 118 13.75 0.13 -15.13
CA LEU A 118 13.83 0.98 -16.30
C LEU A 118 13.78 0.19 -17.61
N LEU A 119 14.51 -0.91 -17.70
CA LEU A 119 14.52 -1.79 -18.88
C LEU A 119 13.13 -2.38 -19.11
N ILE A 120 12.49 -2.90 -18.06
CA ILE A 120 11.14 -3.46 -18.17
C ILE A 120 10.12 -2.39 -18.54
N ALA A 121 10.20 -1.19 -17.94
CA ALA A 121 9.31 -0.08 -18.29
C ALA A 121 9.47 0.36 -19.76
N LYS A 122 10.70 0.37 -20.30
CA LYS A 122 10.97 0.65 -21.72
C LYS A 122 10.40 -0.43 -22.63
N ILE A 123 10.66 -1.72 -22.33
CA ILE A 123 10.16 -2.85 -23.11
C ILE A 123 8.62 -2.85 -23.09
N SER A 124 8.02 -2.65 -21.92
CA SER A 124 6.57 -2.56 -21.79
C SER A 124 5.99 -1.38 -22.58
N ALA A 125 6.66 -0.22 -22.58
CA ALA A 125 6.23 0.93 -23.35
C ALA A 125 6.27 0.66 -24.86
N GLU A 126 7.25 -0.08 -25.37
CA GLU A 126 7.34 -0.42 -26.79
C GLU A 126 6.32 -1.46 -27.25
N TYR A 127 6.00 -2.45 -26.38
CA TYR A 127 5.10 -3.55 -26.74
C TYR A 127 3.63 -3.33 -26.32
N ILE A 128 3.37 -2.51 -25.30
CA ILE A 128 2.03 -2.35 -24.68
C ILE A 128 1.38 -1.00 -25.02
N THR A 129 2.03 -0.11 -25.76
CA THR A 129 1.51 1.23 -26.11
C THR A 129 0.16 1.23 -26.85
N LYS A 130 -0.35 0.06 -27.25
CA LYS A 130 -1.72 -0.08 -27.79
C LYS A 130 -2.80 -0.32 -26.71
N MET A 131 -2.45 -0.61 -25.46
CA MET A 131 -3.40 -0.99 -24.42
C MET A 131 -3.35 -0.15 -23.12
N ILE A 132 -2.28 0.62 -22.89
CA ILE A 132 -2.12 1.40 -21.65
C ILE A 132 -1.86 2.88 -22.03
N PRO A 133 -2.54 3.86 -21.40
CA PRO A 133 -2.30 5.29 -21.66
C PRO A 133 -0.84 5.67 -21.44
N LEU A 134 -0.26 6.43 -22.37
CA LEU A 134 1.08 6.99 -22.27
C LEU A 134 1.25 7.77 -20.97
N GLY A 135 2.25 7.44 -20.15
CA GLY A 135 2.58 8.15 -18.92
C GLY A 135 2.24 7.43 -17.62
N THR A 136 1.69 6.21 -17.65
CA THR A 136 1.28 5.45 -16.47
C THR A 136 2.45 5.08 -15.55
N HIS A 137 3.67 4.94 -16.07
CA HIS A 137 4.87 4.66 -15.28
C HIS A 137 5.99 5.66 -15.56
N GLN A 138 5.96 6.78 -14.82
CA GLN A 138 7.10 7.70 -14.84
C GLN A 138 8.20 7.10 -13.95
N TRP A 139 9.18 6.40 -14.53
CA TRP A 139 10.31 5.79 -13.83
C TRP A 139 10.97 6.72 -12.79
N LYS A 140 10.98 8.03 -13.04
CA LYS A 140 11.51 9.04 -12.11
C LYS A 140 10.74 9.11 -10.78
N LYS A 141 9.50 8.65 -10.73
CA LYS A 141 8.67 8.61 -9.53
C LYS A 141 8.85 7.35 -8.70
N PHE A 142 9.49 6.32 -9.25
CA PHE A 142 9.80 5.11 -8.50
C PHE A 142 10.77 5.42 -7.37
N ILE A 143 10.63 4.75 -6.24
CA ILE A 143 11.33 5.04 -5.00
C ILE A 143 12.28 3.88 -4.69
N LYS A 144 13.57 4.17 -4.44
CA LYS A 144 14.51 3.14 -4.00
C LYS A 144 14.21 2.71 -2.57
N PRO A 145 14.46 1.44 -2.18
CA PRO A 145 14.22 0.96 -0.81
C PRO A 145 14.87 1.85 0.26
N LYS A 146 16.10 2.31 0.05
CA LYS A 146 16.79 3.21 0.98
C LYS A 146 16.15 4.60 1.07
N GLU A 147 15.60 5.11 -0.04
CA GLU A 147 14.88 6.39 -0.05
C GLU A 147 13.57 6.27 0.74
N LEU A 148 12.82 5.17 0.56
CA LEU A 148 11.59 4.93 1.32
C LEU A 148 11.89 4.74 2.81
N GLN A 149 12.96 4.00 3.16
CA GLN A 149 13.41 3.88 4.55
C GLN A 149 13.66 5.24 5.17
N ASN A 150 14.43 6.12 4.50
CA ASN A 150 14.72 7.46 5.01
C ASN A 150 13.44 8.29 5.19
N LEU A 151 12.48 8.22 4.25
CA LEU A 151 11.18 8.89 4.36
C LEU A 151 10.37 8.40 5.57
N LEU A 152 10.37 7.09 5.82
CA LEU A 152 9.71 6.48 6.98
C LEU A 152 10.36 6.94 8.29
N ASP A 153 11.68 6.89 8.39
CA ASP A 153 12.44 7.33 9.56
C ASP A 153 12.16 8.81 9.87
N MET A 154 12.20 9.69 8.85
CA MET A 154 11.91 11.12 8.98
C MET A 154 10.47 11.41 9.43
N THR A 155 9.52 10.53 9.10
CA THR A 155 8.11 10.70 9.45
C THR A 155 7.71 9.98 10.73
N GLY A 156 8.69 9.39 11.42
CA GLY A 156 8.53 8.77 12.74
C GLY A 156 7.98 7.35 12.68
N PHE A 157 8.43 6.59 11.70
CA PHE A 157 8.27 5.14 11.64
C PHE A 157 9.62 4.46 11.87
N LYS A 158 9.58 3.25 12.40
CA LYS A 158 10.73 2.33 12.46
C LYS A 158 10.47 1.21 11.45
N VAL A 159 11.35 1.05 10.48
CA VAL A 159 11.24 -0.06 9.51
C VAL A 159 11.53 -1.37 10.25
N ASP A 160 10.59 -2.31 10.14
CA ASP A 160 10.70 -3.66 10.73
C ASP A 160 11.32 -4.62 9.71
N ILE A 161 10.82 -4.58 8.47
CA ILE A 161 11.26 -5.50 7.41
C ILE A 161 11.10 -4.86 6.02
N THR A 162 11.99 -5.23 5.10
CA THR A 162 11.87 -4.95 3.66
C THR A 162 12.06 -6.24 2.89
N ARG A 163 11.13 -6.54 1.97
CA ARG A 163 11.16 -7.75 1.13
C ARG A 163 10.85 -7.42 -0.32
N GLY A 164 11.52 -8.10 -1.23
CA GLY A 164 11.16 -8.10 -2.65
C GLY A 164 9.89 -8.91 -2.89
N ILE A 165 9.13 -8.52 -3.90
CA ILE A 165 7.93 -9.22 -4.38
C ILE A 165 8.18 -9.69 -5.79
N SER A 166 8.02 -10.99 -6.04
CA SER A 166 8.15 -11.58 -7.38
C SER A 166 6.96 -12.48 -7.68
N PHE A 167 6.51 -12.45 -8.93
CA PHE A 167 5.46 -13.35 -9.41
C PHE A 167 6.09 -14.61 -10.00
N LYS A 168 5.77 -15.78 -9.45
CA LYS A 168 6.18 -17.08 -9.97
C LYS A 168 5.15 -17.59 -10.97
N ILE A 169 5.42 -17.42 -12.25
CA ILE A 169 4.53 -17.82 -13.35
C ILE A 169 4.13 -19.30 -13.27
N LYS A 170 5.07 -20.19 -12.91
CA LYS A 170 4.79 -21.65 -12.83
C LYS A 170 3.79 -22.01 -11.74
N ASP A 171 3.78 -21.25 -10.65
CA ASP A 171 2.98 -21.54 -9.46
C ASP A 171 1.75 -20.61 -9.37
N ASP A 172 1.60 -19.68 -10.33
CA ASP A 172 0.56 -18.62 -10.37
C ASP A 172 0.41 -17.88 -9.04
N ARG A 173 1.55 -17.51 -8.41
CA ARG A 173 1.53 -16.85 -7.10
C ARG A 173 2.63 -15.82 -6.92
N PHE A 174 2.36 -14.84 -6.08
CA PHE A 174 3.38 -13.93 -5.56
C PHE A 174 4.18 -14.58 -4.43
N VAL A 175 5.47 -14.28 -4.38
CA VAL A 175 6.38 -14.74 -3.33
C VAL A 175 7.22 -13.58 -2.83
N LEU A 176 7.48 -13.58 -1.52
CA LEU A 176 8.45 -12.68 -0.90
C LEU A 176 9.86 -13.26 -1.04
N ASN A 177 10.84 -12.39 -1.27
CA ASN A 177 12.26 -12.75 -1.41
C ASN A 177 13.15 -11.56 -1.01
N ASP A 178 14.47 -11.70 -1.16
CA ASP A 178 15.42 -10.65 -0.80
C ASP A 178 15.78 -9.70 -1.97
N ASP A 179 15.30 -9.97 -3.19
CA ASP A 179 15.55 -9.11 -4.37
C ASP A 179 14.57 -7.92 -4.41
N VAL A 180 15.00 -6.80 -3.84
CA VAL A 180 14.26 -5.52 -3.83
C VAL A 180 14.51 -4.65 -5.08
N SER A 181 15.07 -5.22 -6.14
CA SER A 181 15.44 -4.47 -7.35
C SER A 181 14.26 -4.13 -8.26
N MET A 182 13.11 -4.77 -8.06
CA MET A 182 11.87 -4.54 -8.81
C MET A 182 10.76 -4.08 -7.87
N ASN A 183 9.76 -4.93 -7.62
CA ASN A 183 8.69 -4.67 -6.67
C ASN A 183 9.13 -5.07 -5.27
N TYR A 184 8.83 -4.25 -4.29
CA TYR A 184 9.16 -4.55 -2.91
C TYR A 184 8.08 -4.04 -1.95
N ALA A 185 8.04 -4.65 -0.77
CA ALA A 185 7.22 -4.25 0.35
C ALA A 185 8.09 -3.81 1.53
N VAL A 186 7.63 -2.82 2.25
CA VAL A 186 8.19 -2.38 3.54
C VAL A 186 7.09 -2.44 4.57
N ALA A 187 7.35 -3.12 5.69
CA ALA A 187 6.54 -3.00 6.89
C ALA A 187 7.30 -2.17 7.93
N ALA A 188 6.60 -1.24 8.58
CA ALA A 188 7.18 -0.35 9.56
C ALA A 188 6.17 -0.06 10.68
N THR A 189 6.67 0.17 11.89
CA THR A 189 5.89 0.49 13.09
C THR A 189 5.91 2.00 13.36
N ALA A 190 4.75 2.58 13.65
CA ALA A 190 4.64 3.98 14.05
C ALA A 190 5.26 4.18 15.45
N ILE A 191 6.31 5.02 15.52
CA ILE A 191 6.96 5.34 16.79
C ILE A 191 6.06 6.33 17.54
N VAL A 192 5.67 5.96 18.75
CA VAL A 192 5.08 6.89 19.71
C VAL A 192 6.22 7.73 20.28
N LYS A 193 6.23 9.05 20.04
CA LYS A 193 7.13 9.93 20.81
C LYS A 193 6.52 10.00 22.20
N ASP A 194 7.23 9.46 23.21
CA ASP A 194 6.93 9.79 24.60
C ASP A 194 6.90 11.31 24.70
N ARG A 195 5.76 11.87 25.10
CA ARG A 195 5.72 13.26 25.53
C ARG A 195 6.60 13.31 26.77
N LYS A 196 7.85 13.71 26.61
CA LYS A 196 8.62 14.22 27.76
C LYS A 196 7.89 15.47 28.19
N GLU A 197 7.32 15.39 29.38
CA GLU A 197 6.83 16.54 30.15
C GLU A 197 7.86 17.65 30.23
#